data_fd78e4e80d49d8329316c479b86f86bb
#
_entry.id   fd78e4e80d49d8329316c479b86f86bb
#
_cell.length_a   1.000
_cell.length_b   1.000
_cell.length_c   1.000
_cell.angle_alpha   90.00
_cell.angle_beta   90.00
_cell.angle_gamma   90.00
#
_symmetry.space_group_name_H-M   'P 1'
#
loop_
_entity.id
_entity.type
_entity.pdbx_description
1 polymer ?
#
loop_
_entity_poly.entity_id
_entity_poly.type
_entity_poly.pdbx_seq_one_letter_code
_entity_poly.pdbx_strand_id
1 'polypeptide(L)'
;MTIREGQIMMNSRGLKTYKELFECLYHPFDKLELLFELFFNIMVLMVVASCISGAASALTQYFGLNYYLGTFVIGLVVLFLTIFGVDLIRRASTYMGVVILVLAVSIYTVGLLNGHNLLDVMRVDFSVHGWSQLPKAVWNGVTYSAFQWVTVPAILVCGTSVLKTKQDFLANENKKQ
;
A
#
# COMPACT_ATOMS: atom_id res chain seq x y z
N MET A 1 -7.64 15.02 -2.25
CA MET A 1 -8.40 14.05 -3.06
C MET A 1 -8.53 12.77 -2.26
N THR A 2 -9.73 12.30 -1.98
CA THR A 2 -9.94 11.02 -1.30
C THR A 2 -9.88 9.86 -2.31
N ILE A 3 -9.59 8.64 -1.85
CA ILE A 3 -9.57 7.44 -2.72
C ILE A 3 -10.91 7.28 -3.45
N ARG A 4 -12.03 7.60 -2.75
CA ARG A 4 -13.37 7.55 -3.34
C ARG A 4 -13.51 8.52 -4.52
N GLU A 5 -13.10 9.76 -4.38
CA GLU A 5 -13.18 10.76 -5.45
C GLU A 5 -12.29 10.41 -6.64
N GLY A 6 -11.08 9.89 -6.37
CA GLY A 6 -10.20 9.36 -7.40
C GLY A 6 -10.83 8.22 -8.18
N GLN A 7 -11.50 7.30 -7.51
CA GLN A 7 -12.19 6.18 -8.14
C GLN A 7 -13.39 6.65 -8.98
N ILE A 8 -14.17 7.60 -8.48
CA ILE A 8 -15.27 8.21 -9.23
C ILE A 8 -14.75 8.89 -10.50
N MET A 9 -13.66 9.63 -10.40
CA MET A 9 -13.02 10.29 -11.53
C MET A 9 -12.56 9.28 -12.58
N MET A 10 -11.85 8.22 -12.16
CA MET A 10 -11.39 7.16 -13.07
C MET A 10 -12.56 6.48 -13.78
N ASN A 11 -13.60 6.11 -13.07
CA ASN A 11 -14.76 5.43 -13.64
C ASN A 11 -15.60 6.35 -14.55
N SER A 12 -15.80 7.62 -14.18
CA SER A 12 -16.58 8.58 -14.96
C SER A 12 -15.93 8.92 -16.30
N ARG A 13 -14.60 8.95 -16.32
CA ARG A 13 -13.81 9.25 -17.53
C ARG A 13 -13.32 8.01 -18.27
N GLY A 14 -13.58 6.82 -17.75
CA GLY A 14 -13.18 5.56 -18.37
C GLY A 14 -11.68 5.28 -18.34
N LEU A 15 -10.94 5.93 -17.42
CA LEU A 15 -9.50 5.80 -17.28
C LEU A 15 -9.14 4.41 -16.79
N LYS A 16 -8.13 3.77 -17.42
CA LYS A 16 -7.71 2.40 -17.09
C LYS A 16 -6.25 2.29 -16.68
N THR A 17 -5.45 3.28 -17.04
CA THR A 17 -3.99 3.27 -16.83
C THR A 17 -3.54 4.43 -15.96
N TYR A 18 -2.35 4.29 -15.38
CA TYR A 18 -1.70 5.38 -14.60
C TYR A 18 -1.44 6.60 -15.48
N LYS A 19 -1.04 6.37 -16.74
CA LYS A 19 -0.76 7.42 -17.71
C LYS A 19 -2.00 8.29 -17.91
N GLU A 20 -3.13 7.69 -18.28
CA GLU A 20 -4.39 8.40 -18.47
C GLU A 20 -4.83 9.17 -17.21
N LEU A 21 -4.55 8.60 -16.00
CA LEU A 21 -4.83 9.26 -14.74
C LEU A 21 -3.99 10.52 -14.57
N PHE A 22 -2.68 10.45 -14.84
CA PHE A 22 -1.78 11.60 -14.73
C PHE A 22 -2.04 12.65 -15.81
N GLU A 23 -2.30 12.24 -17.05
CA GLU A 23 -2.75 13.13 -18.13
C GLU A 23 -3.97 13.95 -17.71
N CYS A 24 -4.96 13.27 -17.13
CA CYS A 24 -6.18 13.93 -16.67
C CYS A 24 -5.95 14.88 -15.49
N LEU A 25 -5.02 14.55 -14.59
CA LEU A 25 -4.78 15.31 -13.36
C LEU A 25 -3.93 16.57 -13.63
N TYR A 26 -2.96 16.46 -14.53
CA TYR A 26 -1.96 17.52 -14.77
C TYR A 26 -2.21 18.34 -16.04
N HIS A 27 -3.24 18.01 -16.84
CA HIS A 27 -3.59 18.86 -17.99
C HIS A 27 -3.84 20.31 -17.53
N PRO A 28 -3.24 21.35 -18.18
CA PRO A 28 -2.52 21.38 -19.45
C PRO A 28 -0.98 21.28 -19.36
N PHE A 29 -0.42 20.76 -18.27
CA PHE A 29 1.03 20.73 -18.03
C PHE A 29 1.65 19.38 -18.39
N ASP A 30 1.71 19.01 -19.67
CA ASP A 30 2.18 17.70 -20.17
C ASP A 30 3.60 17.32 -19.73
N LYS A 31 4.49 18.32 -19.53
CA LYS A 31 5.86 18.06 -19.05
C LYS A 31 5.90 17.62 -17.57
N LEU A 32 4.96 18.13 -16.78
CA LEU A 32 4.86 17.78 -15.37
C LEU A 32 4.32 16.37 -15.20
N GLU A 33 3.39 15.96 -16.05
CA GLU A 33 2.85 14.60 -16.14
C GLU A 33 3.96 13.56 -16.34
N LEU A 34 4.84 13.74 -17.34
CA LEU A 34 5.95 12.83 -17.62
C LEU A 34 6.88 12.66 -16.40
N LEU A 35 7.17 13.76 -15.70
CA LEU A 35 8.01 13.72 -14.51
C LEU A 35 7.36 12.92 -13.38
N PHE A 36 6.05 13.10 -13.16
CA PHE A 36 5.32 12.35 -12.15
C PHE A 36 5.16 10.87 -12.53
N GLU A 37 4.92 10.55 -13.80
CA GLU A 37 4.88 9.18 -14.30
C GLU A 37 6.21 8.46 -14.07
N LEU A 38 7.33 9.09 -14.42
CA LEU A 38 8.66 8.56 -14.20
C LEU A 38 8.94 8.35 -12.70
N PHE A 39 8.65 9.36 -11.88
CA PHE A 39 8.81 9.29 -10.44
C PHE A 39 7.98 8.14 -9.84
N PHE A 40 6.71 8.03 -10.23
CA PHE A 40 5.81 6.98 -9.77
C PHE A 40 6.35 5.59 -10.14
N ASN A 41 6.79 5.38 -11.39
CA ASN A 41 7.34 4.10 -11.84
C ASN A 41 8.60 3.71 -11.05
N ILE A 42 9.52 4.65 -10.80
CA ILE A 42 10.71 4.41 -9.99
C ILE A 42 10.31 4.02 -8.56
N MET A 43 9.37 4.74 -7.95
CA MET A 43 8.92 4.46 -6.58
C MET A 43 8.23 3.10 -6.46
N VAL A 44 7.38 2.73 -7.42
CA VAL A 44 6.74 1.39 -7.44
C VAL A 44 7.80 0.30 -7.56
N LEU A 45 8.80 0.48 -8.41
CA LEU A 45 9.91 -0.47 -8.54
C LEU A 45 10.69 -0.63 -7.24
N MET A 46 10.98 0.47 -6.55
CA MET A 46 11.64 0.46 -5.24
C MET A 46 10.80 -0.27 -4.18
N VAL A 47 9.47 -0.04 -4.16
CA VAL A 47 8.54 -0.74 -3.25
C VAL A 47 8.56 -2.24 -3.50
N VAL A 48 8.43 -2.67 -4.75
CA VAL A 48 8.44 -4.10 -5.11
C VAL A 48 9.77 -4.75 -4.72
N ALA A 49 10.90 -4.12 -5.03
CA ALA A 49 12.22 -4.61 -4.64
C ALA A 49 12.37 -4.73 -3.12
N SER A 50 11.90 -3.74 -2.37
CA SER A 50 11.90 -3.74 -0.90
C SER A 50 11.04 -4.89 -0.34
N CYS A 51 9.86 -5.13 -0.90
CA CYS A 51 8.99 -6.23 -0.49
C CYS A 51 9.62 -7.60 -0.75
N ILE A 52 10.24 -7.80 -1.91
CA ILE A 52 10.95 -9.05 -2.26
C ILE A 52 12.12 -9.26 -1.31
N SER A 53 12.93 -8.23 -1.05
CA SER A 53 14.06 -8.29 -0.13
C SER A 53 13.61 -8.60 1.30
N GLY A 54 12.55 -7.95 1.78
CA GLY A 54 11.99 -8.19 3.10
C GLY A 54 11.47 -9.62 3.27
N ALA A 55 10.74 -10.13 2.28
CA ALA A 55 10.26 -11.51 2.28
C ALA A 55 11.41 -12.53 2.23
N ALA A 56 12.44 -12.29 1.41
CA ALA A 56 13.63 -13.14 1.35
C ALA A 56 14.40 -13.15 2.68
N SER A 57 14.52 -11.98 3.34
CA SER A 57 15.16 -11.88 4.66
C SER A 57 14.38 -12.68 5.71
N ALA A 58 13.04 -12.63 5.68
CA ALA A 58 12.20 -13.43 6.56
C ALA A 58 12.40 -14.94 6.33
N LEU A 59 12.45 -15.39 5.08
CA LEU A 59 12.75 -16.80 4.75
C LEU A 59 14.12 -17.23 5.26
N THR A 60 15.13 -16.35 5.15
CA THR A 60 16.47 -16.64 5.69
C THR A 60 16.44 -16.77 7.22
N GLN A 61 15.73 -15.87 7.90
CA GLN A 61 15.68 -15.84 9.35
C GLN A 61 14.89 -17.01 9.96
N TYR A 62 13.76 -17.39 9.37
CA TYR A 62 12.88 -18.41 9.94
C TYR A 62 13.15 -19.82 9.42
N PHE A 63 13.61 -19.96 8.18
CA PHE A 63 13.84 -21.26 7.54
C PHE A 63 15.32 -21.58 7.30
N GLY A 64 16.23 -20.64 7.61
CA GLY A 64 17.66 -20.84 7.37
C GLY A 64 18.06 -20.90 5.90
N LEU A 65 17.17 -20.47 4.98
CA LEU A 65 17.44 -20.49 3.55
C LEU A 65 18.49 -19.43 3.17
N ASN A 66 19.30 -19.74 2.17
CA ASN A 66 20.22 -18.74 1.62
C ASN A 66 19.41 -17.56 1.05
N TYR A 67 19.82 -16.31 1.38
CA TYR A 67 19.14 -15.08 0.97
C TYR A 67 18.93 -15.00 -0.55
N TYR A 68 19.92 -15.35 -1.35
CA TYR A 68 19.81 -15.33 -2.81
C TYR A 68 18.76 -16.32 -3.32
N LEU A 69 18.70 -17.51 -2.72
CA LEU A 69 17.71 -18.52 -3.03
C LEU A 69 16.30 -18.06 -2.63
N GLY A 70 16.18 -17.45 -1.45
CA GLY A 70 14.94 -16.82 -0.99
C GLY A 70 14.44 -15.73 -1.94
N THR A 71 15.34 -14.84 -2.37
CA THR A 71 15.02 -13.77 -3.34
C THR A 71 14.53 -14.34 -4.67
N PHE A 72 15.19 -15.39 -5.17
CA PHE A 72 14.78 -16.03 -6.42
C PHE A 72 13.40 -16.69 -6.30
N VAL A 73 13.13 -17.43 -5.23
CA VAL A 73 11.84 -18.08 -4.98
C VAL A 73 10.72 -17.03 -4.87
N ILE A 74 10.92 -15.98 -4.07
CA ILE A 74 9.93 -14.91 -3.95
C ILE A 74 9.71 -14.20 -5.29
N GLY A 75 10.78 -13.93 -6.03
CA GLY A 75 10.70 -13.34 -7.38
C GLY A 75 9.85 -14.19 -8.33
N LEU A 76 10.04 -15.51 -8.32
CA LEU A 76 9.21 -16.44 -9.08
C LEU A 76 7.74 -16.40 -8.66
N VAL A 77 7.45 -16.39 -7.37
CA VAL A 77 6.07 -16.29 -6.86
C VAL A 77 5.42 -15.00 -7.33
N VAL A 78 6.11 -13.86 -7.24
CA VAL A 78 5.61 -12.58 -7.74
C VAL A 78 5.37 -12.63 -9.24
N LEU A 79 6.28 -13.22 -10.01
CA LEU A 79 6.12 -13.40 -11.46
C LEU A 79 4.87 -14.23 -11.79
N PHE A 80 4.69 -15.36 -11.13
CA PHE A 80 3.51 -16.22 -11.30
C PHE A 80 2.22 -15.44 -10.99
N LEU A 81 2.17 -14.74 -9.85
CA LEU A 81 1.00 -13.93 -9.49
C LEU A 81 0.70 -12.85 -10.53
N THR A 82 1.74 -12.25 -11.12
CA THR A 82 1.59 -11.23 -12.16
C THR A 82 1.01 -11.82 -13.46
N ILE A 83 1.43 -13.03 -13.84
CA ILE A 83 0.93 -13.73 -15.04
C ILE A 83 -0.54 -14.12 -14.88
N PHE A 84 -0.96 -14.60 -13.71
CA PHE A 84 -2.34 -14.99 -13.44
C PHE A 84 -3.32 -13.81 -13.28
N GLY A 85 -2.81 -12.59 -13.27
CA GLY A 85 -3.60 -11.37 -13.38
C GLY A 85 -4.07 -10.77 -12.06
N VAL A 86 -4.59 -9.57 -12.16
CA VAL A 86 -4.98 -8.69 -11.03
C VAL A 86 -6.05 -9.33 -10.14
N ASP A 87 -6.93 -10.16 -10.68
CA ASP A 87 -8.02 -10.77 -9.92
C ASP A 87 -7.52 -11.80 -8.90
N LEU A 88 -6.50 -12.59 -9.25
CA LEU A 88 -5.88 -13.53 -8.32
C LEU A 88 -5.15 -12.78 -7.20
N ILE A 89 -4.36 -11.76 -7.58
CA ILE A 89 -3.63 -10.93 -6.62
C ILE A 89 -4.61 -10.30 -5.63
N ARG A 90 -5.72 -9.75 -6.11
CA ARG A 90 -6.74 -9.12 -5.27
C ARG A 90 -7.39 -10.09 -4.29
N ARG A 91 -7.76 -11.30 -4.74
CA ARG A 91 -8.31 -12.34 -3.87
C ARG A 91 -7.29 -12.77 -2.81
N ALA A 92 -6.06 -13.08 -3.23
CA ALA A 92 -4.98 -13.43 -2.32
C ALA A 92 -4.72 -12.34 -1.30
N SER A 93 -4.63 -11.07 -1.72
CA SER A 93 -4.43 -9.91 -0.83
C SER A 93 -5.56 -9.74 0.18
N THR A 94 -6.81 -10.04 -0.19
CA THR A 94 -7.95 -9.97 0.73
C THR A 94 -7.81 -11.01 1.84
N TYR A 95 -7.51 -12.27 1.50
CA TYR A 95 -7.30 -13.32 2.51
C TYR A 95 -6.10 -13.02 3.40
N MET A 96 -4.97 -12.61 2.80
CA MET A 96 -3.77 -12.22 3.56
C MET A 96 -4.04 -11.03 4.47
N GLY A 97 -4.81 -10.04 4.03
CA GLY A 97 -5.21 -8.89 4.84
C GLY A 97 -5.98 -9.30 6.10
N VAL A 98 -6.93 -10.24 5.98
CA VAL A 98 -7.67 -10.76 7.13
C VAL A 98 -6.74 -11.50 8.09
N VAL A 99 -5.85 -12.36 7.58
CA VAL A 99 -4.87 -13.08 8.41
C VAL A 99 -3.95 -12.12 9.15
N ILE A 100 -3.41 -11.11 8.46
CA ILE A 100 -2.55 -10.08 9.07
C ILE A 100 -3.30 -9.32 10.16
N LEU A 101 -4.57 -8.96 9.92
CA LEU A 101 -5.39 -8.25 10.90
C LEU A 101 -5.62 -9.09 12.16
N VAL A 102 -5.95 -10.36 12.01
CA VAL A 102 -6.13 -11.29 13.14
C VAL A 102 -4.83 -11.45 13.92
N LEU A 103 -3.70 -11.64 13.23
CA LEU A 103 -2.39 -11.75 13.88
C LEU A 103 -2.01 -10.45 14.60
N ALA A 104 -2.23 -9.29 13.99
CA ALA A 104 -1.94 -8.00 14.61
C ALA A 104 -2.77 -7.81 15.88
N VAL A 105 -4.08 -8.06 15.84
CA VAL A 105 -4.95 -7.98 17.02
C VAL A 105 -4.48 -8.95 18.10
N SER A 106 -4.11 -10.18 17.74
CA SER A 106 -3.60 -11.18 18.70
C SER A 106 -2.31 -10.71 19.36
N ILE A 107 -1.34 -10.19 18.60
CA ILE A 107 -0.07 -9.70 19.12
C ILE A 107 -0.30 -8.50 20.06
N TYR A 108 -1.14 -7.54 19.66
CA TYR A 108 -1.47 -6.39 20.50
C TYR A 108 -2.19 -6.82 21.79
N THR A 109 -3.14 -7.77 21.70
CA THR A 109 -3.84 -8.28 22.88
C THR A 109 -2.90 -8.97 23.85
N VAL A 110 -2.02 -9.86 23.35
CA VAL A 110 -1.02 -10.54 24.18
C VAL A 110 -0.02 -9.53 24.77
N GLY A 111 0.40 -8.54 24.00
CA GLY A 111 1.27 -7.46 24.46
C GLY A 111 0.64 -6.62 25.57
N LEU A 112 -0.66 -6.31 25.46
CA LEU A 112 -1.40 -5.58 26.50
C LEU A 112 -1.62 -6.41 27.78
N LEU A 113 -1.87 -7.73 27.64
CA LEU A 113 -2.09 -8.61 28.78
C LEU A 113 -0.81 -8.95 29.54
N ASN A 114 0.31 -9.10 28.84
CA ASN A 114 1.61 -9.47 29.42
C ASN A 114 2.55 -8.29 29.62
N GLY A 115 2.21 -7.13 29.09
CA GLY A 115 3.04 -5.92 29.15
C GLY A 115 2.92 -5.20 30.48
N HIS A 116 4.02 -4.64 30.95
CA HIS A 116 4.02 -3.60 31.96
C HIS A 116 3.15 -2.43 31.50
N ASN A 117 2.53 -1.69 32.42
CA ASN A 117 1.65 -0.58 32.12
C ASN A 117 2.17 0.27 30.98
N LEU A 118 1.39 0.40 29.90
CA LEU A 118 1.73 1.18 28.70
C LEU A 118 2.17 2.61 29.07
N LEU A 119 1.57 3.18 30.13
CA LEU A 119 1.92 4.48 30.68
C LEU A 119 3.33 4.53 31.26
N ASP A 120 3.80 3.45 31.88
CA ASP A 120 5.15 3.39 32.45
C ASP A 120 6.19 3.28 31.34
N VAL A 121 5.93 2.51 30.28
CA VAL A 121 6.79 2.43 29.09
C VAL A 121 6.87 3.81 28.40
N MET A 122 5.76 4.49 28.20
CA MET A 122 5.74 5.85 27.63
C MET A 122 6.48 6.84 28.51
N ARG A 123 6.32 6.78 29.83
CA ARG A 123 7.04 7.66 30.77
C ARG A 123 8.55 7.44 30.73
N VAL A 124 8.99 6.19 30.70
CA VAL A 124 10.42 5.85 30.61
C VAL A 124 11.00 6.37 29.30
N ASP A 125 10.33 6.17 28.17
CA ASP A 125 10.80 6.63 26.86
C ASP A 125 10.89 8.16 26.82
N PHE A 126 9.89 8.88 27.32
CA PHE A 126 9.92 10.33 27.44
C PHE A 126 10.99 10.85 28.40
N SER A 127 11.28 10.13 29.49
CA SER A 127 12.31 10.53 30.46
C SER A 127 13.73 10.37 29.90
N VAL A 128 13.96 9.35 29.06
CA VAL A 128 15.28 9.03 28.50
C VAL A 128 15.59 9.89 27.27
N HIS A 129 14.64 10.04 26.34
CA HIS A 129 14.87 10.71 25.06
C HIS A 129 14.39 12.16 25.03
N GLY A 130 13.45 12.54 25.91
CA GLY A 130 12.91 13.89 26.00
C GLY A 130 12.31 14.42 24.68
N TRP A 131 12.04 15.70 24.66
CA TRP A 131 11.49 16.40 23.48
C TRP A 131 12.47 16.54 22.31
N SER A 132 13.76 16.26 22.54
CA SER A 132 14.80 16.41 21.50
C SER A 132 14.62 15.50 20.29
N GLN A 133 13.99 14.33 20.48
CA GLN A 133 13.73 13.36 19.40
C GLN A 133 12.40 13.61 18.65
N LEU A 134 11.54 14.47 19.19
CA LEU A 134 10.23 14.76 18.60
C LEU A 134 10.31 15.24 17.15
N PRO A 135 11.19 16.20 16.79
CA PRO A 135 11.28 16.68 15.40
C PRO A 135 11.66 15.55 14.43
N LYS A 136 12.56 14.67 14.84
CA LYS A 136 12.99 13.50 14.04
C LYS A 136 11.86 12.48 13.90
N ALA A 137 11.11 12.21 14.97
CA ALA A 137 9.97 11.29 14.95
C ALA A 137 8.84 11.83 14.03
N VAL A 138 8.53 13.12 14.13
CA VAL A 138 7.55 13.79 13.25
C VAL A 138 8.01 13.73 11.80
N TRP A 139 9.28 14.04 11.51
CA TRP A 139 9.83 13.97 10.16
C TRP A 139 9.74 12.55 9.58
N ASN A 140 10.09 11.54 10.36
CA ASN A 140 9.96 10.14 9.94
C ASN A 140 8.49 9.77 9.67
N GLY A 141 7.57 10.23 10.52
CA GLY A 141 6.13 10.01 10.33
C GLY A 141 5.60 10.65 9.05
N VAL A 142 5.99 11.89 8.77
CA VAL A 142 5.63 12.59 7.52
C VAL A 142 6.21 11.88 6.30
N THR A 143 7.49 11.51 6.36
CA THR A 143 8.15 10.78 5.26
C THR A 143 7.48 9.44 4.99
N TYR A 144 7.15 8.67 6.04
CA TYR A 144 6.44 7.42 5.90
C TYR A 144 5.03 7.60 5.31
N SER A 145 4.30 8.61 5.77
CA SER A 145 2.98 8.94 5.23
C SER A 145 3.06 9.32 3.75
N ALA A 146 4.03 10.16 3.38
CA ALA A 146 4.25 10.56 1.98
C ALA A 146 4.56 9.33 1.10
N PHE A 147 5.38 8.41 1.60
CA PHE A 147 5.69 7.15 0.90
C PHE A 147 4.43 6.30 0.68
N GLN A 148 3.53 6.21 1.66
CA GLN A 148 2.27 5.49 1.50
C GLN A 148 1.35 6.12 0.45
N TRP A 149 1.36 7.44 0.30
CA TRP A 149 0.57 8.14 -0.72
C TRP A 149 0.97 7.78 -2.16
N VAL A 150 2.23 7.38 -2.39
CA VAL A 150 2.71 6.94 -3.72
C VAL A 150 1.97 5.68 -4.19
N THR A 151 1.46 4.86 -3.28
CA THR A 151 0.71 3.64 -3.62
C THR A 151 -0.74 3.90 -4.04
N VAL A 152 -1.27 5.09 -3.78
CA VAL A 152 -2.69 5.44 -4.07
C VAL A 152 -3.06 5.27 -5.55
N PRO A 153 -2.27 5.74 -6.55
CA PRO A 153 -2.58 5.50 -7.97
C PRO A 153 -2.69 4.01 -8.31
N ALA A 154 -1.83 3.17 -7.73
CA ALA A 154 -1.90 1.72 -7.92
C ALA A 154 -3.23 1.14 -7.40
N ILE A 155 -3.66 1.56 -6.21
CA ILE A 155 -4.93 1.15 -5.61
C ILE A 155 -6.11 1.60 -6.48
N LEU A 156 -6.07 2.82 -7.02
CA LEU A 156 -7.11 3.36 -7.89
C LEU A 156 -7.26 2.53 -9.17
N VAL A 157 -6.15 2.23 -9.85
CA VAL A 157 -6.16 1.42 -11.08
C VAL A 157 -6.65 0.00 -10.81
N CYS A 158 -6.18 -0.64 -9.74
CA CYS A 158 -6.64 -1.98 -9.36
C CYS A 158 -8.13 -2.01 -8.93
N GLY A 159 -8.65 -0.90 -8.42
CA GLY A 159 -10.04 -0.77 -7.95
C GLY A 159 -11.07 -0.57 -9.07
N THR A 160 -10.66 -0.09 -10.26
CA THR A 160 -11.59 0.28 -11.35
C THR A 160 -12.47 -0.88 -11.83
N SER A 161 -11.95 -2.11 -11.84
CA SER A 161 -12.71 -3.29 -12.27
C SER A 161 -13.81 -3.71 -11.28
N VAL A 162 -13.65 -3.42 -9.98
CA VAL A 162 -14.56 -3.84 -8.91
C VAL A 162 -15.67 -2.82 -8.67
N LEU A 163 -15.34 -1.55 -8.73
CA LEU A 163 -16.26 -0.48 -8.36
C LEU A 163 -17.23 -0.09 -9.48
N LYS A 164 -16.97 -0.49 -10.73
CA LYS A 164 -17.91 -0.32 -11.85
C LYS A 164 -19.27 -0.91 -11.53
N THR A 165 -19.31 -2.10 -10.97
CA THR A 165 -20.55 -2.82 -10.68
C THR A 165 -21.43 -2.11 -9.63
N LYS A 166 -20.80 -1.46 -8.64
CA LYS A 166 -21.54 -0.70 -7.62
C LYS A 166 -22.04 0.66 -8.10
N GLN A 167 -21.31 1.33 -8.98
CA GLN A 167 -21.73 2.63 -9.52
C GLN A 167 -22.81 2.50 -10.56
N ASP A 168 -22.79 1.46 -11.40
CA ASP A 168 -23.88 1.17 -12.32
C ASP A 168 -25.18 0.86 -11.57
N PHE A 169 -25.10 0.24 -10.39
CA PHE A 169 -26.24 0.01 -9.51
C PHE A 169 -26.82 1.31 -8.93
N LEU A 170 -25.96 2.20 -8.40
CA LEU A 170 -26.36 3.50 -7.85
C LEU A 170 -26.80 4.49 -8.93
N ALA A 171 -26.20 4.45 -10.11
CA ALA A 171 -26.63 5.26 -11.25
C ALA A 171 -27.99 4.80 -11.81
N ASN A 172 -28.32 3.51 -11.74
CA ASN A 172 -29.64 3.00 -12.12
C ASN A 172 -30.71 3.28 -11.06
N GLU A 173 -30.37 3.36 -9.78
CA GLU A 173 -31.33 3.80 -8.75
C GLU A 173 -31.69 5.28 -8.90
N ASN A 174 -30.71 6.15 -9.18
CA ASN A 174 -30.97 7.59 -9.39
C ASN A 174 -31.68 7.92 -10.72
N LYS A 175 -31.73 6.98 -11.69
CA LYS A 175 -32.52 7.15 -12.91
C LYS A 175 -33.96 6.70 -12.76
N LYS A 176 -34.32 6.05 -11.65
CA LYS A 176 -35.69 5.58 -11.37
C LYS A 176 -36.47 6.50 -10.42
N GLN A 177 -35.84 7.59 -9.91
CA GLN A 177 -36.49 8.69 -9.24
C GLN A 177 -36.65 9.90 -10.20
#